data_20089ee33da36438f1c77bc82c9e69d7
#
_entry.id   20089ee33da36438f1c77bc82c9e69d7
#
_cell.length_a   1.000
_cell.length_b   1.000
_cell.length_c   1.000
_cell.angle_alpha   90.00
_cell.angle_beta   90.00
_cell.angle_gamma   90.00
#
_symmetry.space_group_name_H-M   'P 1'
#
loop_
_entity.id
_entity.type
_entity.pdbx_description
1 polymer ?
#
loop_
_entity_poly.entity_id
_entity_poly.type
_entity_poly.pdbx_seq_one_letter_code
_entity_poly.pdbx_strand_id
1 'polypeptide(L)'
;MDGFHDLGGRQGFGAVARDGHTEAFHSEAEIRIAAMWVRLIRHGIFNMDEYRHAIERMQPRHYVRASYYERTFTAIVSLCVERGVLSTEELSAAAGFSVQLSRPSCEGRIGEVNLPEISVGDRVRVKNDFVPGHIRMPGYIRGKEGVVVSISPAYPYPDAHGHGLESAWQRSFDVRFSSRHLWPDGSEEAEVQVGVFHGYLEKVT
;
A
#
# COMPACT_ATOMS: atom_id res chain seq x y z
N MET A 1 -5.88 4.14 1.92
CA MET A 1 -6.94 3.92 2.93
C MET A 1 -6.33 3.99 4.31
N ASP A 2 -6.96 4.73 5.19
CA ASP A 2 -6.52 4.83 6.57
C ASP A 2 -7.00 3.63 7.35
N GLY A 3 -6.09 2.90 7.96
CA GLY A 3 -6.48 1.66 8.63
C GLY A 3 -5.34 1.01 9.42
N PHE A 4 -5.65 -0.15 9.94
CA PHE A 4 -4.79 -0.95 10.81
C PHE A 4 -3.49 -1.42 10.16
N HIS A 5 -3.36 -1.33 8.84
CA HIS A 5 -2.14 -1.63 8.08
C HIS A 5 -1.14 -0.46 8.09
N ASP A 6 -1.57 0.76 8.41
CA ASP A 6 -0.69 1.92 8.62
C ASP A 6 -0.42 2.10 10.12
N LEU A 7 0.74 1.63 10.56
CA LEU A 7 1.16 1.69 11.97
C LEU A 7 1.64 3.09 12.39
N GLY A 8 1.68 4.06 11.46
CA GLY A 8 2.05 5.44 11.74
C GLY A 8 3.50 5.64 12.20
N GLY A 9 4.38 4.68 11.91
CA GLY A 9 5.77 4.70 12.37
C GLY A 9 5.93 4.56 13.88
N ARG A 10 4.90 4.07 14.59
CA ARG A 10 4.92 3.93 16.05
C ARG A 10 5.89 2.86 16.49
N GLN A 11 6.50 3.08 17.65
CA GLN A 11 7.31 2.10 18.36
C GLN A 11 6.46 1.24 19.31
N GLY A 12 7.06 0.23 19.93
CA GLY A 12 6.40 -0.59 20.94
C GLY A 12 5.98 -1.98 20.47
N PHE A 13 6.39 -2.38 19.27
CA PHE A 13 6.13 -3.73 18.72
C PHE A 13 7.20 -4.77 19.11
N GLY A 14 8.15 -4.38 19.96
CA GLY A 14 9.26 -5.22 20.37
C GLY A 14 10.39 -5.31 19.34
N ALA A 15 11.39 -6.15 19.64
CA ALA A 15 12.49 -6.41 18.74
C ALA A 15 12.02 -7.23 17.52
N VAL A 16 12.63 -6.98 16.36
CA VAL A 16 12.39 -7.80 15.17
C VAL A 16 12.82 -9.23 15.46
N ALA A 17 11.85 -10.15 15.44
CA ALA A 17 12.13 -11.57 15.59
C ALA A 17 12.93 -12.08 14.38
N ARG A 18 14.06 -12.71 14.66
CA ARG A 18 14.86 -13.42 13.65
C ARG A 18 14.71 -14.91 13.93
N ASP A 19 13.97 -15.59 13.09
CA ASP A 19 13.68 -17.02 13.24
C ASP A 19 14.86 -17.93 12.80
N GLY A 20 15.92 -17.33 12.27
CA GLY A 20 17.09 -18.07 11.76
C GLY A 20 16.86 -18.76 10.41
N HIS A 21 15.67 -18.69 9.85
CA HIS A 21 15.40 -19.20 8.51
C HIS A 21 16.03 -18.30 7.45
N THR A 22 16.81 -18.90 6.57
CA THR A 22 17.43 -18.23 5.42
C THR A 22 16.62 -18.42 4.14
N GLU A 23 15.62 -19.29 4.18
CA GLU A 23 14.76 -19.59 3.03
C GLU A 23 13.67 -18.56 2.85
N ALA A 24 13.45 -18.15 1.61
CA ALA A 24 12.41 -17.16 1.25
C ALA A 24 10.98 -17.70 1.42
N PHE A 25 10.79 -19.00 1.46
CA PHE A 25 9.52 -19.69 1.61
C PHE A 25 9.60 -20.78 2.66
N HIS A 26 8.61 -20.88 3.53
CA HIS A 26 8.55 -21.87 4.59
C HIS A 26 7.74 -23.12 4.20
N SER A 27 7.05 -23.08 3.06
CA SER A 27 6.26 -24.22 2.57
C SER A 27 6.04 -24.16 1.05
N GLU A 28 5.69 -25.32 0.49
CA GLU A 28 5.29 -25.42 -0.93
C GLU A 28 4.04 -24.59 -1.23
N ALA A 29 3.13 -24.45 -0.26
CA ALA A 29 1.94 -23.60 -0.41
C ALA A 29 2.32 -22.14 -0.62
N GLU A 30 3.31 -21.60 0.09
CA GLU A 30 3.79 -20.23 -0.09
C GLU A 30 4.40 -20.01 -1.47
N ILE A 31 5.17 -20.99 -1.98
CA ILE A 31 5.71 -20.95 -3.34
C ILE A 31 4.58 -20.89 -4.37
N ARG A 32 3.55 -21.71 -4.20
CA ARG A 32 2.39 -21.73 -5.10
C ARG A 32 1.61 -20.43 -5.09
N ILE A 33 1.40 -19.85 -3.89
CA ILE A 33 0.72 -18.55 -3.74
C ILE A 33 1.53 -17.44 -4.42
N ALA A 34 2.85 -17.40 -4.20
CA ALA A 34 3.73 -16.44 -4.86
C ALA A 34 3.70 -16.57 -6.39
N ALA A 35 3.74 -17.81 -6.90
CA ALA A 35 3.66 -18.06 -8.33
C ALA A 35 2.32 -17.63 -8.92
N MET A 36 1.20 -17.89 -8.24
CA MET A 36 -0.13 -17.45 -8.66
C MET A 36 -0.22 -15.93 -8.70
N TRP A 37 0.24 -15.25 -7.66
CA TRP A 37 0.27 -13.78 -7.59
C TRP A 37 0.99 -13.17 -8.80
N VAL A 38 2.20 -13.63 -9.11
CA VAL A 38 2.98 -13.15 -10.25
C VAL A 38 2.26 -13.44 -11.59
N ARG A 39 1.68 -14.61 -11.75
CA ARG A 39 0.97 -14.98 -12.97
C ARG A 39 -0.28 -14.14 -13.20
N LEU A 40 -1.09 -13.93 -12.19
CA LEU A 40 -2.34 -13.17 -12.29
C LEU A 40 -2.06 -11.70 -12.66
N ILE A 41 -1.03 -11.09 -12.07
CA ILE A 41 -0.59 -9.74 -12.45
C ILE A 41 -0.10 -9.73 -13.92
N ARG A 42 0.74 -10.68 -14.32
CA ARG A 42 1.25 -10.75 -15.70
C ARG A 42 0.15 -10.97 -16.75
N HIS A 43 -0.92 -11.65 -16.38
CA HIS A 43 -2.08 -11.84 -17.24
C HIS A 43 -3.11 -10.68 -17.15
N GLY A 44 -2.81 -9.64 -16.39
CA GLY A 44 -3.67 -8.44 -16.29
C GLY A 44 -5.01 -8.71 -15.59
N ILE A 45 -5.11 -9.75 -14.77
CA ILE A 45 -6.34 -10.02 -13.98
C ILE A 45 -6.54 -8.89 -12.96
N PHE A 46 -5.45 -8.44 -12.36
CA PHE A 46 -5.40 -7.25 -11.50
C PHE A 46 -3.99 -6.64 -11.52
N ASN A 47 -3.89 -5.38 -11.12
CA ASN A 47 -2.61 -4.69 -11.00
C ASN A 47 -2.07 -4.73 -9.55
N MET A 48 -0.84 -4.20 -9.37
CA MET A 48 -0.15 -4.22 -8.08
C MET A 48 -0.85 -3.38 -7.00
N ASP A 49 -1.50 -2.27 -7.37
CA ASP A 49 -2.17 -1.40 -6.41
C ASP A 49 -3.55 -1.97 -6.03
N GLU A 50 -4.26 -2.61 -6.97
CA GLU A 50 -5.46 -3.40 -6.65
C GLU A 50 -5.14 -4.53 -5.66
N TYR A 51 -4.02 -5.24 -5.85
CA TYR A 51 -3.55 -6.26 -4.92
C TYR A 51 -3.28 -5.70 -3.52
N ARG A 52 -2.58 -4.58 -3.42
CA ARG A 52 -2.35 -3.91 -2.12
C ARG A 52 -3.65 -3.48 -1.48
N HIS A 53 -4.54 -2.87 -2.26
CA HIS A 53 -5.84 -2.45 -1.78
C HIS A 53 -6.70 -3.61 -1.28
N ALA A 54 -6.64 -4.76 -1.95
CA ALA A 54 -7.34 -5.96 -1.48
C ALA A 54 -6.85 -6.43 -0.10
N ILE A 55 -5.53 -6.35 0.17
CA ILE A 55 -4.97 -6.63 1.50
C ILE A 55 -5.48 -5.61 2.53
N GLU A 56 -5.49 -4.32 2.18
CA GLU A 56 -5.95 -3.24 3.06
C GLU A 56 -7.43 -3.38 3.44
N ARG A 57 -8.23 -4.01 2.58
CA ARG A 57 -9.66 -4.27 2.79
C ARG A 57 -9.96 -5.55 3.58
N MET A 58 -8.97 -6.33 3.96
CA MET A 58 -9.18 -7.52 4.79
C MET A 58 -9.89 -7.17 6.08
N GLN A 59 -10.60 -8.14 6.65
CA GLN A 59 -11.18 -8.00 7.98
C GLN A 59 -10.03 -7.82 9.01
N PRO A 60 -10.05 -6.81 9.89
CA PRO A 60 -8.91 -6.46 10.75
C PRO A 60 -8.36 -7.59 11.60
N ARG A 61 -9.23 -8.42 12.20
CA ARG A 61 -8.80 -9.56 13.02
C ARG A 61 -8.12 -10.63 12.18
N HIS A 62 -8.60 -10.85 10.94
CA HIS A 62 -7.97 -11.76 10.00
C HIS A 62 -6.60 -11.23 9.59
N TYR A 63 -6.51 -9.96 9.16
CA TYR A 63 -5.26 -9.33 8.77
C TYR A 63 -4.15 -9.47 9.83
N VAL A 64 -4.47 -9.17 11.10
CA VAL A 64 -3.48 -9.21 12.19
C VAL A 64 -2.98 -10.62 12.48
N ARG A 65 -3.83 -11.64 12.30
CA ARG A 65 -3.49 -13.04 12.57
C ARG A 65 -2.84 -13.76 11.38
N ALA A 66 -3.16 -13.31 10.17
CA ALA A 66 -2.73 -13.95 8.94
C ALA A 66 -1.22 -13.81 8.73
N SER A 67 -0.58 -14.87 8.26
CA SER A 67 0.79 -14.83 7.74
C SER A 67 0.88 -13.95 6.50
N TYR A 68 2.10 -13.66 6.04
CA TYR A 68 2.32 -12.88 4.82
C TYR A 68 1.63 -13.51 3.60
N TYR A 69 1.82 -14.81 3.40
CA TYR A 69 1.25 -15.50 2.24
C TYR A 69 -0.25 -15.79 2.39
N GLU A 70 -0.78 -15.86 3.61
CA GLU A 70 -2.22 -15.94 3.83
C GLU A 70 -2.92 -14.62 3.46
N ARG A 71 -2.31 -13.46 3.78
CA ARG A 71 -2.81 -12.16 3.30
C ARG A 71 -2.75 -12.08 1.78
N THR A 72 -1.65 -12.53 1.18
CA THR A 72 -1.49 -12.59 -0.28
C THR A 72 -2.55 -13.48 -0.91
N PHE A 73 -2.80 -14.66 -0.38
CA PHE A 73 -3.84 -15.57 -0.87
C PHE A 73 -5.24 -14.94 -0.76
N THR A 74 -5.57 -14.36 0.40
CA THR A 74 -6.86 -13.67 0.60
C THR A 74 -7.08 -12.57 -0.45
N ALA A 75 -6.06 -11.75 -0.71
CA ALA A 75 -6.15 -10.70 -1.73
C ALA A 75 -6.36 -11.29 -3.14
N ILE A 76 -5.60 -12.30 -3.50
CA ILE A 76 -5.69 -12.95 -4.81
C ILE A 76 -7.09 -13.53 -5.05
N VAL A 77 -7.61 -14.33 -4.11
CA VAL A 77 -8.91 -14.97 -4.29
C VAL A 77 -10.04 -13.95 -4.28
N SER A 78 -9.95 -12.90 -3.46
CA SER A 78 -10.91 -11.81 -3.46
C SER A 78 -10.98 -11.12 -4.82
N LEU A 79 -9.82 -10.76 -5.40
CA LEU A 79 -9.75 -10.13 -6.72
C LEU A 79 -10.20 -11.08 -7.84
N CYS A 80 -9.89 -12.36 -7.76
CA CYS A 80 -10.38 -13.35 -8.72
C CYS A 80 -11.90 -13.48 -8.69
N VAL A 81 -12.51 -13.44 -7.51
CA VAL A 81 -13.98 -13.43 -7.37
C VAL A 81 -14.57 -12.13 -7.91
N GLU A 82 -14.01 -10.99 -7.55
CA GLU A 82 -14.43 -9.66 -8.02
C GLU A 82 -14.34 -9.52 -9.56
N ARG A 83 -13.39 -10.22 -10.17
CA ARG A 83 -13.18 -10.24 -11.64
C ARG A 83 -13.93 -11.39 -12.36
N GLY A 84 -14.69 -12.19 -11.63
CA GLY A 84 -15.44 -13.33 -12.22
C GLY A 84 -14.55 -14.45 -12.76
N VAL A 85 -13.29 -14.54 -12.32
CA VAL A 85 -12.37 -15.63 -12.69
C VAL A 85 -12.77 -16.94 -12.00
N LEU A 86 -13.34 -16.82 -10.78
CA LEU A 86 -13.93 -17.94 -10.03
C LEU A 86 -15.10 -17.41 -9.19
N SER A 87 -16.02 -18.30 -8.81
CA SER A 87 -17.12 -17.95 -7.92
C SER A 87 -16.79 -18.26 -6.46
N THR A 88 -17.57 -17.67 -5.54
CA THR A 88 -17.49 -17.95 -4.11
C THR A 88 -17.84 -19.40 -3.80
N GLU A 89 -18.78 -19.98 -4.57
CA GLU A 89 -19.25 -21.37 -4.47
C GLU A 89 -18.13 -22.35 -4.86
N GLU A 90 -17.45 -22.11 -6.00
CA GLU A 90 -16.32 -22.92 -6.45
C GLU A 90 -15.17 -22.88 -5.41
N LEU A 91 -14.84 -21.68 -4.92
CA LEU A 91 -13.81 -21.51 -3.91
C LEU A 91 -14.15 -22.27 -2.60
N SER A 92 -15.37 -22.14 -2.13
CA SER A 92 -15.83 -22.80 -0.91
C SER A 92 -15.92 -24.33 -1.08
N ALA A 93 -16.33 -24.79 -2.23
CA ALA A 93 -16.38 -26.23 -2.55
C ALA A 93 -14.95 -26.83 -2.58
N ALA A 94 -14.01 -26.13 -3.19
CA ALA A 94 -12.61 -26.57 -3.24
C ALA A 94 -11.93 -26.55 -1.87
N ALA A 95 -12.24 -25.58 -1.03
CA ALA A 95 -11.70 -25.45 0.33
C ALA A 95 -12.35 -26.41 1.35
N GLY A 96 -13.60 -26.81 1.14
CA GLY A 96 -14.41 -27.53 2.10
C GLY A 96 -14.99 -26.67 3.23
N PHE A 97 -14.82 -25.34 3.16
CA PHE A 97 -15.35 -24.36 4.10
C PHE A 97 -15.52 -23.00 3.40
N SER A 98 -16.26 -22.08 4.04
CA SER A 98 -16.41 -20.70 3.53
C SER A 98 -15.11 -19.93 3.69
N VAL A 99 -14.49 -19.55 2.56
CA VAL A 99 -13.26 -18.77 2.55
C VAL A 99 -13.56 -17.29 2.80
N GLN A 100 -12.86 -16.70 3.73
CA GLN A 100 -13.02 -15.29 4.06
C GLN A 100 -12.36 -14.42 2.98
N LEU A 101 -13.15 -13.56 2.35
CA LEU A 101 -12.71 -12.60 1.35
C LEU A 101 -12.46 -11.22 1.96
N SER A 102 -11.76 -10.37 1.22
CA SER A 102 -11.65 -8.95 1.51
C SER A 102 -13.01 -8.27 1.37
N ARG A 103 -13.21 -7.17 2.08
CA ARG A 103 -14.44 -6.36 1.97
C ARG A 103 -14.54 -5.77 0.55
N PRO A 104 -15.74 -5.46 0.06
CA PRO A 104 -15.90 -4.78 -1.21
C PRO A 104 -15.09 -3.48 -1.28
N SER A 105 -14.61 -3.13 -2.48
CA SER A 105 -13.95 -1.86 -2.73
C SER A 105 -14.96 -0.71 -2.66
N CYS A 106 -14.50 0.47 -2.25
CA CYS A 106 -15.23 1.74 -2.43
C CYS A 106 -14.80 2.41 -3.74
N GLU A 107 -15.34 3.59 -4.02
CA GLU A 107 -14.92 4.39 -5.17
C GLU A 107 -13.48 4.88 -5.02
N GLY A 108 -12.74 4.85 -6.13
CA GLY A 108 -11.40 5.39 -6.24
C GLY A 108 -11.40 6.89 -6.53
N ARG A 109 -10.26 7.52 -6.35
CA ARG A 109 -10.06 8.94 -6.56
C ARG A 109 -9.14 9.18 -7.77
N ILE A 110 -9.61 9.93 -8.77
CA ILE A 110 -8.77 10.35 -9.90
C ILE A 110 -7.85 11.49 -9.43
N GLY A 111 -6.57 11.38 -9.76
CA GLY A 111 -5.57 12.40 -9.42
C GLY A 111 -5.70 13.68 -10.23
N GLU A 112 -5.23 14.78 -9.66
CA GLU A 112 -5.13 16.06 -10.36
C GLU A 112 -4.13 15.98 -11.52
N VAL A 113 -4.43 16.66 -12.62
CA VAL A 113 -3.60 16.65 -13.84
C VAL A 113 -2.64 17.84 -13.86
N ASN A 114 -3.07 18.99 -13.33
CA ASN A 114 -2.29 20.23 -13.29
C ASN A 114 -1.64 20.41 -11.92
N LEU A 115 -0.49 19.80 -11.74
CA LEU A 115 0.28 19.86 -10.49
C LEU A 115 1.39 20.91 -10.61
N PRO A 116 1.70 21.67 -9.52
CA PRO A 116 2.75 22.67 -9.53
C PRO A 116 4.12 22.02 -9.77
N GLU A 117 5.02 22.72 -10.45
CA GLU A 117 6.38 22.22 -10.66
C GLU A 117 7.13 22.12 -9.33
N ILE A 118 7.69 20.93 -9.07
CA ILE A 118 8.51 20.63 -7.90
C ILE A 118 9.89 20.19 -8.37
N SER A 119 10.93 20.74 -7.73
CA SER A 119 12.33 20.47 -8.00
C SER A 119 13.07 19.98 -6.77
N VAL A 120 14.23 19.36 -6.96
CA VAL A 120 15.13 19.01 -5.84
C VAL A 120 15.55 20.28 -5.12
N GLY A 121 15.47 20.25 -3.78
CA GLY A 121 15.71 21.38 -2.88
C GLY A 121 14.45 22.15 -2.49
N ASP A 122 13.33 21.95 -3.18
CA ASP A 122 12.07 22.61 -2.79
C ASP A 122 11.58 22.12 -1.43
N ARG A 123 11.04 23.05 -0.66
CA ARG A 123 10.22 22.71 0.51
C ARG A 123 8.81 22.35 0.07
N VAL A 124 8.34 21.25 0.60
CA VAL A 124 7.00 20.74 0.31
C VAL A 124 6.26 20.37 1.59
N ARG A 125 4.94 20.49 1.56
CA ARG A 125 4.05 19.98 2.60
C ARG A 125 3.26 18.80 2.03
N VAL A 126 3.19 17.72 2.79
CA VAL A 126 2.31 16.59 2.46
C VAL A 126 0.87 16.96 2.79
N LYS A 127 -0.05 16.76 1.85
CA LYS A 127 -1.49 16.98 2.07
C LYS A 127 -1.97 16.17 3.27
N ASN A 128 -2.97 16.68 3.96
CA ASN A 128 -3.57 16.01 5.12
C ASN A 128 -4.93 15.40 4.78
N ASP A 129 -4.96 14.63 3.69
CA ASP A 129 -6.17 14.02 3.19
C ASP A 129 -6.43 12.66 3.83
N PHE A 130 -7.69 12.39 4.19
CA PHE A 130 -8.18 11.06 4.51
C PHE A 130 -8.97 10.50 3.34
N VAL A 131 -8.61 9.33 2.88
CA VAL A 131 -9.18 8.69 1.70
C VAL A 131 -9.74 7.33 2.08
N PRO A 132 -11.02 7.06 1.79
CA PRO A 132 -11.61 5.75 2.10
C PRO A 132 -11.03 4.63 1.23
N GLY A 133 -10.58 4.95 0.01
CA GLY A 133 -9.95 4.04 -0.94
C GLY A 133 -8.46 3.85 -0.73
N HIS A 134 -7.82 3.24 -1.73
CA HIS A 134 -6.38 3.04 -1.74
C HIS A 134 -5.62 4.36 -1.75
N ILE A 135 -4.56 4.45 -0.96
CA ILE A 135 -3.64 5.58 -0.90
C ILE A 135 -2.23 5.09 -0.54
N ARG A 136 -1.21 5.72 -1.15
CA ARG A 136 0.20 5.42 -0.87
C ARG A 136 0.89 6.53 -0.07
N MET A 137 0.14 7.24 0.74
CA MET A 137 0.61 8.31 1.62
C MET A 137 0.52 7.85 3.08
N PRO A 138 1.63 7.50 3.74
CA PRO A 138 1.64 7.09 5.14
C PRO A 138 1.08 8.18 6.07
N GLY A 139 0.33 7.77 7.08
CA GLY A 139 -0.31 8.71 8.02
C GLY A 139 0.69 9.60 8.76
N TYR A 140 1.88 9.08 9.09
CA TYR A 140 2.86 9.81 9.89
C TYR A 140 3.50 11.03 9.18
N ILE A 141 3.44 11.10 7.84
CA ILE A 141 3.94 12.26 7.08
C ILE A 141 2.87 13.29 6.75
N ARG A 142 1.58 13.01 6.96
CA ARG A 142 0.48 13.91 6.60
C ARG A 142 0.57 15.25 7.32
N GLY A 143 0.39 16.33 6.56
CA GLY A 143 0.52 17.70 7.06
C GLY A 143 1.94 18.12 7.43
N LYS A 144 2.94 17.24 7.27
CA LYS A 144 4.33 17.53 7.60
C LYS A 144 5.06 18.17 6.43
N GLU A 145 6.01 19.05 6.75
CA GLU A 145 6.91 19.68 5.79
C GLU A 145 8.23 18.91 5.70
N GLY A 146 8.77 18.84 4.50
CA GLY A 146 10.06 18.25 4.23
C GLY A 146 10.74 18.91 3.02
N VAL A 147 11.90 18.41 2.66
CA VAL A 147 12.69 18.88 1.53
C VAL A 147 12.82 17.79 0.50
N VAL A 148 12.55 18.10 -0.75
CA VAL A 148 12.75 17.17 -1.87
C VAL A 148 14.23 16.92 -2.09
N VAL A 149 14.64 15.65 -2.04
CA VAL A 149 16.06 15.25 -2.21
C VAL A 149 16.30 14.49 -3.51
N SER A 150 15.29 13.84 -4.06
CA SER A 150 15.37 13.21 -5.38
C SER A 150 14.01 13.13 -6.07
N ILE A 151 14.03 12.85 -7.37
CA ILE A 151 12.85 12.70 -8.21
C ILE A 151 12.90 11.31 -8.85
N SER A 152 11.88 10.52 -8.61
CA SER A 152 11.73 9.19 -9.19
C SER A 152 10.92 9.21 -10.50
N PRO A 153 10.96 8.13 -11.29
CA PRO A 153 10.13 8.00 -12.48
C PRO A 153 8.63 8.18 -12.19
N ALA A 154 7.86 8.41 -13.24
CA ALA A 154 6.40 8.45 -13.12
C ALA A 154 5.81 7.03 -13.04
N TYR A 155 4.77 6.91 -12.22
CA TYR A 155 3.98 5.69 -12.04
C TYR A 155 2.49 6.04 -12.11
N PRO A 156 1.61 5.06 -12.38
CA PRO A 156 0.18 5.25 -12.27
C PRO A 156 -0.21 5.79 -10.89
N TYR A 157 -1.13 6.76 -10.84
CA TYR A 157 -1.56 7.35 -9.56
C TYR A 157 -2.32 6.32 -8.73
N PRO A 158 -1.85 5.96 -7.53
CA PRO A 158 -2.33 4.79 -6.80
C PRO A 158 -3.81 4.83 -6.42
N ASP A 159 -4.32 6.02 -6.07
CA ASP A 159 -5.69 6.22 -5.62
C ASP A 159 -6.74 5.89 -6.70
N ALA A 160 -6.37 5.99 -7.96
CA ALA A 160 -7.17 5.54 -9.09
C ALA A 160 -6.81 4.10 -9.48
N HIS A 161 -5.51 3.83 -9.62
CA HIS A 161 -4.99 2.55 -10.12
C HIS A 161 -5.35 1.37 -9.21
N GLY A 162 -5.39 1.58 -7.88
CA GLY A 162 -5.83 0.59 -6.89
C GLY A 162 -7.33 0.24 -6.93
N HIS A 163 -8.08 0.97 -7.73
CA HIS A 163 -9.52 0.75 -7.98
C HIS A 163 -9.82 0.31 -9.43
N GLY A 164 -8.78 -0.01 -10.21
CA GLY A 164 -8.92 -0.38 -11.60
C GLY A 164 -9.39 0.76 -12.51
N LEU A 165 -9.24 2.00 -12.07
CA LEU A 165 -9.56 3.18 -12.88
C LEU A 165 -8.36 3.57 -13.74
N GLU A 166 -8.64 4.19 -14.88
CA GLU A 166 -7.59 4.84 -15.67
C GLU A 166 -6.96 5.96 -14.83
N SER A 167 -5.63 5.97 -14.80
CA SER A 167 -4.91 6.87 -13.91
C SER A 167 -3.84 7.66 -14.63
N ALA A 168 -3.74 8.95 -14.31
CA ALA A 168 -2.62 9.77 -14.74
C ALA A 168 -1.31 9.20 -14.17
N TRP A 169 -0.25 9.25 -14.98
CA TRP A 169 1.09 8.92 -14.52
C TRP A 169 1.67 10.13 -13.78
N GLN A 170 2.08 9.93 -12.56
CA GLN A 170 2.65 10.95 -11.71
C GLN A 170 4.05 10.56 -11.24
N ARG A 171 4.97 11.53 -11.20
CA ARG A 171 6.27 11.35 -10.56
C ARG A 171 6.09 11.18 -9.06
N SER A 172 7.00 10.46 -8.44
CA SER A 172 7.18 10.49 -7.00
C SER A 172 8.46 11.26 -6.65
N PHE A 173 8.48 11.84 -5.48
CA PHE A 173 9.57 12.63 -4.95
C PHE A 173 10.01 12.01 -3.64
N ASP A 174 11.30 11.78 -3.47
CA ASP A 174 11.83 11.42 -2.17
C ASP A 174 11.93 12.69 -1.34
N VAL A 175 11.12 12.74 -0.31
CA VAL A 175 11.03 13.86 0.62
C VAL A 175 11.71 13.48 1.92
N ARG A 176 12.63 14.32 2.36
CA ARG A 176 13.38 14.15 3.60
C ARG A 176 12.72 14.92 4.73
N PHE A 177 12.48 14.24 5.84
CA PHE A 177 11.91 14.76 7.06
C PHE A 177 12.86 14.55 8.23
N SER A 178 12.83 15.44 9.23
CA SER A 178 13.42 15.15 10.54
C SER A 178 12.51 14.22 11.34
N SER A 179 13.09 13.21 11.98
CA SER A 179 12.33 12.29 12.87
C SER A 179 11.63 13.03 13.99
N ARG A 180 12.23 14.09 14.56
CA ARG A 180 11.62 14.94 15.58
C ARG A 180 10.38 15.67 15.10
N HIS A 181 10.33 16.01 13.80
CA HIS A 181 9.16 16.64 13.21
C HIS A 181 8.03 15.62 12.96
N LEU A 182 8.37 14.38 12.64
CA LEU A 182 7.41 13.29 12.45
C LEU A 182 6.88 12.78 13.80
N TRP A 183 7.76 12.56 14.75
CA TRP A 183 7.48 12.01 16.09
C TRP A 183 8.15 12.86 17.18
N PRO A 184 7.48 13.92 17.64
CA PRO A 184 8.07 14.86 18.62
C PRO A 184 8.50 14.20 19.95
N ASP A 185 7.82 13.12 20.32
CA ASP A 185 8.12 12.35 21.54
C ASP A 185 9.20 11.28 21.33
N GLY A 186 9.74 11.16 20.12
CA GLY A 186 10.80 10.21 19.79
C GLY A 186 12.14 10.60 20.40
N SER A 187 12.90 9.61 20.86
CA SER A 187 14.20 9.81 21.52
C SER A 187 15.36 9.97 20.54
N GLU A 188 15.20 9.50 19.30
CA GLU A 188 16.28 9.48 18.31
C GLU A 188 16.16 10.63 17.32
N GLU A 189 17.30 11.24 17.02
CA GLU A 189 17.41 12.23 15.94
C GLU A 189 17.92 11.53 14.68
N ALA A 190 17.06 11.49 13.66
CA ALA A 190 17.37 10.84 12.40
C ALA A 190 16.70 11.58 11.23
N GLU A 191 17.21 11.37 10.04
CA GLU A 191 16.56 11.78 8.80
C GLU A 191 15.75 10.60 8.23
N VAL A 192 14.52 10.86 7.84
CA VAL A 192 13.61 9.87 7.23
C VAL A 192 13.30 10.33 5.80
N GLN A 193 13.59 9.49 4.83
CA GLN A 193 13.23 9.73 3.43
C GLN A 193 12.02 8.90 3.05
N VAL A 194 11.04 9.53 2.43
CA VAL A 194 9.79 8.89 2.01
C VAL A 194 9.49 9.27 0.57
N GLY A 195 9.24 8.27 -0.28
CA GLY A 195 8.75 8.48 -1.64
C GLY A 195 7.28 8.89 -1.63
N VAL A 196 6.98 10.08 -2.11
CA VAL A 196 5.63 10.68 -2.08
C VAL A 196 5.21 11.05 -3.50
N PHE A 197 4.02 10.61 -3.92
CA PHE A 197 3.47 10.98 -5.22
C PHE A 197 3.19 12.48 -5.30
N HIS A 198 3.34 13.03 -6.50
CA HIS A 198 3.17 14.45 -6.76
C HIS A 198 1.81 14.99 -6.28
N GLY A 199 0.74 14.25 -6.55
CA GLY A 199 -0.61 14.62 -6.14
C GLY A 199 -0.82 14.74 -4.63
N TYR A 200 0.10 14.23 -3.81
CA TYR A 200 0.05 14.35 -2.34
C TYR A 200 0.86 15.53 -1.80
N LEU A 201 1.52 16.31 -2.66
CA LEU A 201 2.42 17.38 -2.26
C LEU A 201 1.86 18.76 -2.61
N GLU A 202 2.15 19.72 -1.74
CA GLU A 202 1.98 21.15 -1.94
C GLU A 202 3.34 21.82 -1.84
N LYS A 203 3.67 22.72 -2.78
CA LYS A 203 4.91 23.49 -2.70
C LYS A 203 4.75 24.58 -1.63
N VAL A 204 5.70 24.65 -0.71
CA VAL A 204 5.75 25.70 0.31
C VAL A 204 6.55 26.87 -0.25
N THR A 205 5.92 28.02 -0.37
CA THR A 205 6.54 29.29 -0.81
C THR A 205 7.30 29.99 0.32
#